data_19470c60b5881ba9ab722274e1dd8a36
#
_entry.id   19470c60b5881ba9ab722274e1dd8a36
#
_cell.length_a   1.000
_cell.length_b   1.000
_cell.length_c   1.000
_cell.angle_alpha   90.00
_cell.angle_beta   90.00
_cell.angle_gamma   90.00
#
_symmetry.space_group_name_H-M   'P 1'
#
loop_
_entity.id
_entity.type
_entity.pdbx_description
1 polymer ?
#
loop_
_entity_poly.entity_id
_entity_poly.type
_entity_poly.pdbx_seq_one_letter_code
_entity_poly.pdbx_strand_id
1 'polypeptide(L)'
;SNIYGISQMNLEGRPDGKRPYGFDSLFQYYEHDFINYCHTRGTEEDYKIDQNDATLLLEEVQDYIQRCSFLVVQKPISSQDRRRIIRDGEFEFQTLDFIEKYAKDYGIIQYAISLKPEIVMFTSRMMIVEGMRVKDYEMAFNGLKKGKKRILKLQNILEGKVQDYLTKCINDLNKLEKYVKRVKPITRVEQLENMLEKANIVENYEAADAIKKEIRGLNKNE
;
A
#
# COMPACT_ATOMS: atom_id res chain seq x y z
N SER A 1 27.58 14.63 -12.64
CA SER A 1 27.72 14.59 -14.09
C SER A 1 27.92 13.15 -14.54
N ASN A 2 26.84 12.51 -15.04
CA ASN A 2 26.89 11.15 -15.56
C ASN A 2 27.43 11.15 -16.98
N ILE A 3 28.71 10.92 -17.14
CA ILE A 3 29.34 10.83 -18.47
C ILE A 3 29.12 9.44 -19.12
N TYR A 4 28.66 8.43 -18.37
CA TYR A 4 28.51 7.04 -18.86
C TYR A 4 27.20 6.36 -18.53
N GLY A 5 26.16 7.08 -18.07
CA GLY A 5 24.85 6.48 -17.83
C GLY A 5 24.78 5.43 -16.71
N ILE A 6 25.82 5.32 -15.87
CA ILE A 6 25.80 4.44 -14.70
C ILE A 6 25.21 5.19 -13.52
N SER A 7 24.06 4.75 -13.04
CA SER A 7 23.45 5.24 -11.81
C SER A 7 23.69 4.22 -10.69
N GLN A 8 24.36 4.64 -9.62
CA GLN A 8 24.49 3.84 -8.41
C GLN A 8 23.36 4.22 -7.46
N MET A 9 22.67 3.22 -6.93
CA MET A 9 21.52 3.41 -6.07
C MET A 9 21.60 2.49 -4.85
N ASN A 10 21.40 3.04 -3.66
CA ASN A 10 21.34 2.24 -2.43
C ASN A 10 20.01 1.46 -2.35
N LEU A 11 20.09 0.21 -1.96
CA LEU A 11 18.90 -0.64 -1.80
C LEU A 11 18.22 -0.47 -0.44
N GLU A 12 18.94 0.09 0.54
CA GLU A 12 18.41 0.39 1.85
C GLU A 12 18.51 1.89 2.15
N GLY A 13 17.59 2.42 2.95
CA GLY A 13 17.51 3.84 3.23
C GLY A 13 17.18 4.67 1.97
N ARG A 14 17.63 5.91 1.96
CA ARG A 14 17.45 6.81 0.83
C ARG A 14 18.23 6.33 -0.40
N PRO A 15 17.64 6.36 -1.62
CA PRO A 15 18.28 5.86 -2.84
C PRO A 15 19.64 6.51 -3.16
N ASP A 16 19.79 7.81 -2.89
CA ASP A 16 21.04 8.56 -3.11
C ASP A 16 22.07 8.39 -1.96
N GLY A 17 21.70 7.68 -0.88
CA GLY A 17 22.54 7.44 0.30
C GLY A 17 22.76 8.63 1.20
N LYS A 18 22.12 9.76 0.94
CA LYS A 18 22.27 10.96 1.78
C LYS A 18 21.35 10.90 2.99
N ARG A 19 21.72 11.67 4.01
CA ARG A 19 20.93 11.88 5.23
C ARG A 19 20.66 13.39 5.38
N PRO A 20 19.58 13.89 4.73
CA PRO A 20 19.26 15.31 4.77
C PRO A 20 18.95 15.72 6.23
N TYR A 21 19.59 16.78 6.69
CA TYR A 21 19.45 17.29 8.06
C TYR A 21 19.69 16.24 9.18
N GLY A 22 20.41 15.14 8.86
CA GLY A 22 20.66 14.04 9.79
C GLY A 22 19.58 12.95 9.82
N PHE A 23 18.48 13.13 9.11
CA PHE A 23 17.39 12.15 8.98
C PHE A 23 17.61 11.13 7.85
N ASP A 24 16.94 10.01 7.91
CA ASP A 24 17.05 8.97 6.88
C ASP A 24 16.30 9.33 5.57
N SER A 25 15.43 10.36 5.62
CA SER A 25 14.72 10.91 4.46
C SER A 25 14.31 12.37 4.72
N LEU A 26 14.00 13.12 3.65
CA LEU A 26 13.40 14.45 3.75
C LEU A 26 12.01 14.38 4.36
N PHE A 27 11.22 13.36 4.01
CA PHE A 27 9.90 13.18 4.59
C PHE A 27 9.95 13.05 6.11
N GLN A 28 10.89 12.25 6.67
CA GLN A 28 11.07 12.16 8.13
C GLN A 28 11.46 13.48 8.76
N TYR A 29 12.30 14.28 8.10
CA TYR A 29 12.62 15.63 8.57
C TYR A 29 11.38 16.52 8.65
N TYR A 30 10.56 16.59 7.60
CA TYR A 30 9.35 17.41 7.60
C TYR A 30 8.24 16.85 8.50
N GLU A 31 8.16 15.55 8.70
CA GLU A 31 7.27 14.93 9.68
C GLU A 31 7.68 15.35 11.11
N HIS A 32 8.96 15.34 11.41
CA HIS A 32 9.48 15.83 12.69
C HIS A 32 9.25 17.33 12.87
N ASP A 33 9.47 18.14 11.83
CA ASP A 33 9.19 19.58 11.85
C ASP A 33 7.71 19.86 12.10
N PHE A 34 6.82 19.13 11.44
CA PHE A 34 5.36 19.18 11.68
C PHE A 34 4.99 18.86 13.13
N ILE A 35 5.57 17.80 13.70
CA ILE A 35 5.33 17.42 15.09
C ILE A 35 5.76 18.55 16.04
N ASN A 36 6.95 19.14 15.83
CA ASN A 36 7.45 20.26 16.64
C ASN A 36 6.56 21.50 16.49
N TYR A 37 6.08 21.79 15.28
CA TYR A 37 5.13 22.86 15.04
C TYR A 37 3.83 22.68 15.85
N CYS A 38 3.24 21.48 15.79
CA CYS A 38 2.02 21.14 16.54
C CYS A 38 2.24 21.27 18.07
N HIS A 39 3.37 20.82 18.58
CA HIS A 39 3.73 20.97 19.99
C HIS A 39 3.86 22.44 20.42
N THR A 40 4.41 23.29 19.55
CA THR A 40 4.63 24.71 19.85
C THR A 40 3.36 25.55 19.69
N ARG A 41 2.53 25.25 18.69
CA ARG A 41 1.32 26.03 18.33
C ARG A 41 0.04 25.43 18.90
N GLY A 42 0.02 24.16 19.30
CA GLY A 42 -1.15 23.44 19.80
C GLY A 42 -2.18 23.05 18.72
N THR A 43 -1.89 23.34 17.44
CA THR A 43 -2.77 23.02 16.29
C THR A 43 -1.96 22.73 15.04
N GLU A 44 -2.55 21.96 14.09
CA GLU A 44 -1.97 21.68 12.77
C GLU A 44 -2.48 22.65 11.68
N GLU A 45 -3.46 23.50 11.99
CA GLU A 45 -4.27 24.21 10.98
C GLU A 45 -3.44 25.11 10.04
N ASP A 46 -2.42 25.79 10.57
CA ASP A 46 -1.60 26.73 9.80
C ASP A 46 -0.27 26.13 9.30
N TYR A 47 -0.01 24.84 9.58
CA TYR A 47 1.21 24.22 9.09
C TYR A 47 1.20 24.08 7.57
N LYS A 48 2.20 24.62 6.93
CA LYS A 48 2.37 24.57 5.47
C LYS A 48 3.85 24.48 5.11
N ILE A 49 4.15 23.66 4.09
CA ILE A 49 5.45 23.62 3.43
C ILE A 49 5.43 24.52 2.20
N ASP A 50 6.55 25.14 1.91
CA ASP A 50 6.67 26.00 0.74
C ASP A 50 6.85 25.21 -0.57
N GLN A 51 6.94 25.91 -1.69
CA GLN A 51 7.06 25.30 -3.00
C GLN A 51 8.37 24.54 -3.17
N ASN A 52 9.48 25.06 -2.65
CA ASN A 52 10.79 24.43 -2.77
C ASN A 52 10.83 23.13 -1.97
N ASP A 53 10.35 23.16 -0.75
CA ASP A 53 10.27 22.00 0.15
C ASP A 53 9.41 20.89 -0.45
N ALA A 54 8.22 21.26 -0.97
CA ALA A 54 7.33 20.31 -1.62
C ALA A 54 7.94 19.72 -2.90
N THR A 55 8.73 20.49 -3.66
CA THR A 55 9.45 20.03 -4.83
C THR A 55 10.55 19.03 -4.43
N LEU A 56 11.34 19.32 -3.39
CA LEU A 56 12.34 18.40 -2.89
C LEU A 56 11.77 17.06 -2.40
N LEU A 57 10.59 17.09 -1.77
CA LEU A 57 9.87 15.87 -1.38
C LEU A 57 9.39 15.08 -2.60
N LEU A 58 8.94 15.74 -3.67
CA LEU A 58 8.58 15.08 -4.93
C LEU A 58 9.79 14.46 -5.61
N GLU A 59 10.94 15.13 -5.61
CA GLU A 59 12.19 14.57 -6.14
C GLU A 59 12.61 13.32 -5.35
N GLU A 60 12.48 13.35 -4.04
CA GLU A 60 12.73 12.17 -3.21
C GLU A 60 11.78 11.01 -3.58
N VAL A 61 10.47 11.26 -3.76
CA VAL A 61 9.52 10.25 -4.23
C VAL A 61 9.95 9.66 -5.58
N GLN A 62 10.41 10.49 -6.53
CA GLN A 62 10.87 10.03 -7.84
C GLN A 62 12.11 9.12 -7.73
N ASP A 63 13.03 9.41 -6.82
CA ASP A 63 14.20 8.56 -6.55
C ASP A 63 13.78 7.16 -6.07
N TYR A 64 12.77 7.08 -5.19
CA TYR A 64 12.21 5.80 -4.73
C TYR A 64 11.47 5.05 -5.84
N ILE A 65 10.66 5.74 -6.67
CA ILE A 65 10.01 5.16 -7.85
C ILE A 65 11.07 4.58 -8.81
N GLN A 66 12.18 5.29 -9.02
CA GLN A 66 13.26 4.82 -9.87
C GLN A 66 13.91 3.54 -9.29
N ARG A 67 14.14 3.48 -7.98
CA ARG A 67 14.63 2.26 -7.31
C ARG A 67 13.66 1.09 -7.47
N CYS A 68 12.38 1.31 -7.25
CA CYS A 68 11.36 0.28 -7.46
C CYS A 68 11.36 -0.23 -8.90
N SER A 69 11.44 0.66 -9.87
CA SER A 69 11.52 0.32 -11.30
C SER A 69 12.76 -0.51 -11.62
N PHE A 70 13.92 -0.16 -11.06
CA PHE A 70 15.15 -0.92 -11.20
C PHE A 70 15.01 -2.35 -10.63
N LEU A 71 14.43 -2.50 -9.45
CA LEU A 71 14.23 -3.80 -8.80
C LEU A 71 13.28 -4.71 -9.60
N VAL A 72 12.27 -4.15 -10.26
CA VAL A 72 11.30 -4.91 -11.08
C VAL A 72 11.89 -5.45 -12.36
N VAL A 73 12.85 -4.75 -12.96
CA VAL A 73 13.52 -5.19 -14.20
C VAL A 73 14.39 -6.43 -13.96
N GLN A 74 14.90 -6.62 -12.75
CA GLN A 74 15.68 -7.79 -12.37
C GLN A 74 14.76 -9.02 -12.22
N LYS A 75 14.80 -9.93 -13.16
CA LYS A 75 14.00 -11.17 -13.13
C LYS A 75 14.88 -12.39 -12.86
N PRO A 76 14.46 -13.29 -11.98
CA PRO A 76 13.24 -13.24 -11.13
C PRO A 76 13.40 -12.28 -9.94
N ILE A 77 12.35 -11.51 -9.62
CA ILE A 77 12.34 -10.61 -8.47
C ILE A 77 12.44 -11.45 -7.19
N SER A 78 13.45 -11.18 -6.36
CA SER A 78 13.64 -11.87 -5.07
C SER A 78 12.56 -11.49 -4.06
N SER A 79 12.37 -12.30 -3.01
CA SER A 79 11.48 -11.96 -1.89
C SER A 79 11.93 -10.66 -1.19
N GLN A 80 13.22 -10.50 -1.03
CA GLN A 80 13.79 -9.31 -0.41
C GLN A 80 13.48 -8.04 -1.23
N ASP A 81 13.62 -8.12 -2.56
CA ASP A 81 13.33 -6.98 -3.43
C ASP A 81 11.83 -6.64 -3.46
N ARG A 82 10.94 -7.65 -3.44
CA ARG A 82 9.50 -7.38 -3.28
C ARG A 82 9.18 -6.65 -1.97
N ARG A 83 9.81 -7.04 -0.86
CA ARG A 83 9.64 -6.34 0.43
C ARG A 83 10.18 -4.92 0.39
N ARG A 84 11.31 -4.68 -0.28
CA ARG A 84 11.84 -3.33 -0.52
C ARG A 84 10.86 -2.48 -1.30
N ILE A 85 10.32 -3.02 -2.39
CA ILE A 85 9.31 -2.33 -3.21
C ILE A 85 8.05 -2.00 -2.41
N ILE A 86 7.57 -2.92 -1.55
CA ILE A 86 6.41 -2.68 -0.68
C ILE A 86 6.71 -1.57 0.32
N ARG A 87 7.87 -1.60 0.97
CA ARG A 87 8.32 -0.56 1.91
C ARG A 87 8.40 0.80 1.22
N ASP A 88 9.06 0.85 0.08
CA ASP A 88 9.28 2.09 -0.67
C ASP A 88 7.95 2.67 -1.17
N GLY A 89 7.06 1.84 -1.72
CA GLY A 89 5.74 2.29 -2.17
C GLY A 89 4.84 2.78 -1.03
N GLU A 90 4.94 2.22 0.18
CA GLU A 90 4.24 2.78 1.35
C GLU A 90 4.84 4.14 1.76
N PHE A 91 6.16 4.29 1.71
CA PHE A 91 6.85 5.55 1.96
C PHE A 91 6.45 6.62 0.92
N GLU A 92 6.51 6.30 -0.37
CA GLU A 92 6.10 7.18 -1.45
C GLU A 92 4.65 7.68 -1.26
N PHE A 93 3.75 6.76 -0.92
CA PHE A 93 2.34 7.11 -0.70
C PHE A 93 2.16 8.06 0.50
N GLN A 94 2.86 7.82 1.62
CA GLN A 94 2.81 8.70 2.80
C GLN A 94 3.38 10.08 2.50
N THR A 95 4.50 10.16 1.78
CA THR A 95 5.10 11.44 1.36
C THR A 95 4.14 12.24 0.46
N LEU A 96 3.47 11.56 -0.49
CA LEU A 96 2.47 12.22 -1.34
C LEU A 96 1.21 12.67 -0.57
N ASP A 97 0.78 11.91 0.45
CA ASP A 97 -0.31 12.33 1.33
C ASP A 97 0.08 13.57 2.15
N PHE A 98 1.34 13.67 2.59
CA PHE A 98 1.87 14.83 3.30
C PHE A 98 1.91 16.07 2.39
N ILE A 99 2.42 15.93 1.15
CA ILE A 99 2.43 17.00 0.17
C ILE A 99 1.00 17.47 -0.14
N GLU A 100 0.05 16.55 -0.39
CA GLU A 100 -1.36 16.87 -0.64
C GLU A 100 -1.95 17.73 0.48
N LYS A 101 -1.62 17.42 1.73
CA LYS A 101 -2.20 18.07 2.92
C LYS A 101 -1.55 19.42 3.25
N TYR A 102 -0.23 19.50 3.08
CA TYR A 102 0.53 20.60 3.64
C TYR A 102 1.22 21.52 2.61
N ALA A 103 1.32 21.16 1.34
CA ALA A 103 1.87 22.05 0.32
C ALA A 103 0.94 23.23 0.05
N LYS A 104 1.54 24.38 -0.32
CA LYS A 104 0.81 25.61 -0.70
C LYS A 104 0.50 25.64 -2.19
N ASP A 105 1.38 25.08 -3.02
CA ASP A 105 1.28 25.16 -4.47
C ASP A 105 0.28 24.14 -5.02
N TYR A 106 -0.76 24.63 -5.69
CA TYR A 106 -1.82 23.79 -6.25
C TYR A 106 -1.33 22.85 -7.36
N GLY A 107 -0.38 23.30 -8.19
CA GLY A 107 0.19 22.47 -9.26
C GLY A 107 0.95 21.27 -8.70
N ILE A 108 1.74 21.50 -7.66
CA ILE A 108 2.48 20.44 -6.95
C ILE A 108 1.51 19.45 -6.30
N ILE A 109 0.44 19.94 -5.65
CA ILE A 109 -0.60 19.10 -5.05
C ILE A 109 -1.25 18.22 -6.12
N GLN A 110 -1.67 18.78 -7.24
CA GLN A 110 -2.30 18.02 -8.33
C GLN A 110 -1.34 16.99 -8.92
N TYR A 111 -0.08 17.33 -9.08
CA TYR A 111 0.93 16.38 -9.55
C TYR A 111 1.13 15.23 -8.54
N ALA A 112 1.26 15.54 -7.24
CA ALA A 112 1.38 14.52 -6.19
C ALA A 112 0.18 13.56 -6.19
N ILE A 113 -1.06 14.09 -6.30
CA ILE A 113 -2.27 13.27 -6.37
C ILE A 113 -2.27 12.38 -7.61
N SER A 114 -1.79 12.88 -8.76
CA SER A 114 -1.76 12.14 -10.02
C SER A 114 -0.83 10.92 -10.01
N LEU A 115 0.19 10.90 -9.15
CA LEU A 115 1.13 9.77 -8.99
C LEU A 115 0.54 8.63 -8.14
N LYS A 116 -0.38 8.94 -7.23
CA LYS A 116 -0.88 7.98 -6.23
C LYS A 116 -1.51 6.71 -6.81
N PRO A 117 -2.35 6.74 -7.87
CA PRO A 117 -2.99 5.53 -8.37
C PRO A 117 -2.00 4.45 -8.80
N GLU A 118 -0.92 4.84 -9.44
CA GLU A 118 0.08 3.90 -9.96
C GLU A 118 0.88 3.28 -8.83
N ILE A 119 1.32 4.08 -7.85
CA ILE A 119 2.01 3.62 -6.64
C ILE A 119 1.12 2.64 -5.85
N VAL A 120 -0.16 2.97 -5.66
CA VAL A 120 -1.11 2.11 -4.95
C VAL A 120 -1.26 0.76 -5.64
N MET A 121 -1.46 0.76 -6.96
CA MET A 121 -1.63 -0.48 -7.73
C MET A 121 -0.37 -1.33 -7.71
N PHE A 122 0.79 -0.70 -7.86
CA PHE A 122 2.08 -1.39 -7.87
C PHE A 122 2.38 -2.02 -6.51
N THR A 123 2.28 -1.26 -5.43
CA THR A 123 2.52 -1.73 -4.06
C THR A 123 1.54 -2.84 -3.67
N SER A 124 0.25 -2.68 -3.99
CA SER A 124 -0.77 -3.69 -3.71
C SER A 124 -0.48 -5.00 -4.43
N ARG A 125 -0.10 -4.95 -5.72
CA ARG A 125 0.28 -6.14 -6.48
C ARG A 125 1.49 -6.85 -5.88
N MET A 126 2.50 -6.11 -5.42
CA MET A 126 3.68 -6.72 -4.78
C MET A 126 3.32 -7.39 -3.45
N MET A 127 2.46 -6.77 -2.63
CA MET A 127 1.95 -7.39 -1.40
C MET A 127 1.18 -8.69 -1.69
N ILE A 128 0.31 -8.69 -2.70
CA ILE A 128 -0.48 -9.87 -3.08
C ILE A 128 0.46 -10.99 -3.56
N VAL A 129 1.39 -10.68 -4.47
CA VAL A 129 2.33 -11.68 -5.02
C VAL A 129 3.23 -12.25 -3.93
N GLU A 130 3.78 -11.42 -3.05
CA GLU A 130 4.64 -11.89 -1.97
C GLU A 130 3.84 -12.72 -0.96
N GLY A 131 2.67 -12.25 -0.53
CA GLY A 131 1.80 -12.99 0.40
C GLY A 131 1.41 -14.36 -0.15
N MET A 132 1.02 -14.45 -1.41
CA MET A 132 0.71 -15.73 -2.05
C MET A 132 1.93 -16.66 -2.13
N ARG A 133 3.10 -16.11 -2.47
CA ARG A 133 4.35 -16.88 -2.60
C ARG A 133 4.80 -17.49 -1.28
N VAL A 134 4.70 -16.73 -0.19
CA VAL A 134 5.07 -17.20 1.16
C VAL A 134 3.91 -17.86 1.91
N LYS A 135 2.75 -18.02 1.24
CA LYS A 135 1.49 -18.56 1.81
C LYS A 135 0.93 -17.73 2.98
N ASP A 136 1.32 -16.46 3.07
CA ASP A 136 0.73 -15.48 3.97
C ASP A 136 -0.46 -14.81 3.26
N TYR A 137 -1.60 -15.48 3.32
CA TYR A 137 -2.83 -14.99 2.68
C TYR A 137 -3.38 -13.74 3.36
N GLU A 138 -3.07 -13.50 4.63
CA GLU A 138 -3.44 -12.28 5.33
C GLU A 138 -2.73 -11.08 4.70
N MET A 139 -1.43 -11.17 4.45
CA MET A 139 -0.68 -10.16 3.71
C MET A 139 -1.30 -9.89 2.33
N ALA A 140 -1.68 -10.94 1.59
CA ALA A 140 -2.31 -10.79 0.28
C ALA A 140 -3.67 -10.05 0.37
N PHE A 141 -4.53 -10.41 1.33
CA PHE A 141 -5.80 -9.72 1.56
C PHE A 141 -5.63 -8.29 2.07
N ASN A 142 -4.61 -8.02 2.90
CA ASN A 142 -4.27 -6.68 3.34
C ASN A 142 -3.85 -5.79 2.16
N GLY A 143 -3.07 -6.31 1.22
CA GLY A 143 -2.73 -5.62 -0.03
C GLY A 143 -3.98 -5.27 -0.86
N LEU A 144 -4.91 -6.21 -1.00
CA LEU A 144 -6.19 -5.99 -1.67
C LEU A 144 -7.04 -4.93 -0.97
N LYS A 145 -7.21 -5.04 0.35
CA LYS A 145 -8.03 -4.12 1.16
C LYS A 145 -7.48 -2.70 1.13
N LYS A 146 -6.17 -2.54 1.36
CA LYS A 146 -5.49 -1.23 1.30
C LYS A 146 -5.60 -0.62 -0.09
N GLY A 147 -5.29 -1.39 -1.13
CA GLY A 147 -5.36 -0.93 -2.52
C GLY A 147 -6.74 -0.43 -2.89
N LYS A 148 -7.79 -1.23 -2.65
CA LYS A 148 -9.18 -0.82 -2.93
C LYS A 148 -9.57 0.44 -2.17
N LYS A 149 -9.28 0.50 -0.86
CA LYS A 149 -9.61 1.68 -0.04
C LYS A 149 -8.96 2.95 -0.57
N ARG A 150 -7.67 2.88 -0.95
CA ARG A 150 -6.93 4.03 -1.48
C ARG A 150 -7.46 4.46 -2.86
N ILE A 151 -7.69 3.51 -3.78
CA ILE A 151 -8.25 3.83 -5.11
C ILE A 151 -9.65 4.44 -5.00
N LEU A 152 -10.53 3.89 -4.15
CA LEU A 152 -11.87 4.45 -3.91
C LEU A 152 -11.79 5.89 -3.34
N LYS A 153 -10.84 6.18 -2.43
CA LYS A 153 -10.60 7.54 -1.95
C LYS A 153 -10.22 8.48 -3.11
N LEU A 154 -9.33 8.03 -4.00
CA LEU A 154 -8.91 8.81 -5.17
C LEU A 154 -10.04 9.03 -6.18
N GLN A 155 -10.97 8.08 -6.35
CA GLN A 155 -12.16 8.27 -7.20
C GLN A 155 -13.05 9.43 -6.73
N ASN A 156 -13.06 9.72 -5.43
CA ASN A 156 -13.85 10.82 -4.87
C ASN A 156 -13.16 12.19 -5.02
N ILE A 157 -11.87 12.21 -5.35
CA ILE A 157 -11.06 13.44 -5.43
C ILE A 157 -10.77 13.82 -6.89
N LEU A 158 -10.50 12.81 -7.73
CA LEU A 158 -10.09 12.98 -9.12
C LEU A 158 -11.30 12.87 -10.05
N GLU A 159 -11.37 13.75 -11.03
CA GLU A 159 -12.46 13.81 -12.03
C GLU A 159 -11.94 13.59 -13.46
N GLY A 160 -12.88 13.42 -14.39
CA GLY A 160 -12.56 13.34 -15.82
C GLY A 160 -12.00 11.98 -16.25
N LYS A 161 -11.11 11.97 -17.24
CA LYS A 161 -10.58 10.74 -17.89
C LYS A 161 -9.89 9.77 -16.94
N VAL A 162 -9.40 10.25 -15.80
CA VAL A 162 -8.74 9.39 -14.81
C VAL A 162 -9.73 8.43 -14.12
N GLN A 163 -11.01 8.74 -14.11
CA GLN A 163 -12.06 7.89 -13.51
C GLN A 163 -12.12 6.50 -14.17
N ASP A 164 -11.98 6.43 -15.49
CA ASP A 164 -11.94 5.16 -16.22
C ASP A 164 -10.75 4.31 -15.80
N TYR A 165 -9.59 4.95 -15.61
CA TYR A 165 -8.39 4.29 -15.11
C TYR A 165 -8.58 3.77 -13.68
N LEU A 166 -9.13 4.57 -12.77
CA LEU A 166 -9.40 4.17 -11.39
C LEU A 166 -10.42 3.02 -11.32
N THR A 167 -11.46 3.07 -12.15
CA THR A 167 -12.44 1.98 -12.29
C THR A 167 -11.78 0.69 -12.76
N LYS A 168 -10.86 0.78 -13.74
CA LYS A 168 -10.06 -0.37 -14.18
C LYS A 168 -9.18 -0.92 -13.04
N CYS A 169 -8.56 -0.06 -12.23
CA CYS A 169 -7.77 -0.47 -11.07
C CYS A 169 -8.63 -1.29 -10.07
N ILE A 170 -9.84 -0.83 -9.73
CA ILE A 170 -10.76 -1.58 -8.86
C ILE A 170 -11.12 -2.92 -9.46
N ASN A 171 -11.43 -2.97 -10.75
CA ASN A 171 -11.77 -4.22 -11.45
C ASN A 171 -10.60 -5.21 -11.43
N ASP A 172 -9.37 -4.74 -11.60
CA ASP A 172 -8.18 -5.59 -11.56
C ASP A 172 -7.93 -6.12 -10.13
N LEU A 173 -8.10 -5.30 -9.10
CA LEU A 173 -8.02 -5.75 -7.71
C LEU A 173 -9.12 -6.77 -7.37
N ASN A 174 -10.34 -6.60 -7.91
CA ASN A 174 -11.43 -7.58 -7.75
C ASN A 174 -11.12 -8.92 -8.42
N LYS A 175 -10.48 -8.92 -9.60
CA LYS A 175 -10.01 -10.15 -10.26
C LYS A 175 -8.95 -10.85 -9.44
N LEU A 176 -7.98 -10.10 -8.90
CA LEU A 176 -6.93 -10.62 -8.03
C LEU A 176 -7.53 -11.20 -6.74
N GLU A 177 -8.52 -10.55 -6.14
CA GLU A 177 -9.19 -11.07 -4.95
C GLU A 177 -9.86 -12.41 -5.21
N LYS A 178 -10.61 -12.54 -6.34
CA LYS A 178 -11.22 -13.81 -6.74
C LYS A 178 -10.16 -14.90 -6.92
N TYR A 179 -9.01 -14.55 -7.48
CA TYR A 179 -7.89 -15.48 -7.66
C TYR A 179 -7.31 -15.93 -6.32
N VAL A 180 -7.00 -14.99 -5.41
CA VAL A 180 -6.46 -15.29 -4.07
C VAL A 180 -7.44 -16.18 -3.28
N LYS A 181 -8.74 -15.86 -3.28
CA LYS A 181 -9.78 -16.67 -2.62
C LYS A 181 -9.83 -18.10 -3.16
N ARG A 182 -9.66 -18.28 -4.47
CA ARG A 182 -9.69 -19.61 -5.10
C ARG A 182 -8.48 -20.48 -4.75
N VAL A 183 -7.32 -19.84 -4.58
CA VAL A 183 -6.03 -20.53 -4.33
C VAL A 183 -5.75 -20.73 -2.84
N LYS A 184 -6.33 -19.89 -1.98
CA LYS A 184 -6.22 -20.02 -0.52
C LYS A 184 -6.76 -21.39 -0.09
N PRO A 185 -5.99 -22.21 0.65
CA PRO A 185 -6.51 -23.44 1.23
C PRO A 185 -7.70 -23.14 2.15
N ILE A 186 -8.77 -23.91 2.02
CA ILE A 186 -9.93 -23.79 2.91
C ILE A 186 -9.54 -24.35 4.27
N THR A 187 -9.65 -23.56 5.32
CA THR A 187 -9.38 -24.01 6.69
C THR A 187 -10.47 -24.97 7.19
N ARG A 188 -10.18 -25.75 8.25
CA ARG A 188 -11.19 -26.64 8.84
C ARG A 188 -12.40 -25.86 9.34
N VAL A 189 -12.18 -24.66 9.91
CA VAL A 189 -13.27 -23.77 10.35
C VAL A 189 -14.13 -23.34 9.18
N GLU A 190 -13.52 -22.85 8.09
CA GLU A 190 -14.25 -22.45 6.86
C GLU A 190 -15.02 -23.64 6.24
N GLN A 191 -14.46 -24.86 6.28
CA GLN A 191 -15.18 -26.05 5.83
C GLN A 191 -16.43 -26.31 6.68
N LEU A 192 -16.29 -26.21 8.00
CA LEU A 192 -17.40 -26.38 8.93
C LEU A 192 -18.45 -25.29 8.77
N GLU A 193 -18.06 -24.03 8.57
CA GLU A 193 -18.99 -22.93 8.29
C GLU A 193 -19.80 -23.16 7.03
N ASN A 194 -19.16 -23.63 5.94
CA ASN A 194 -19.85 -24.01 4.71
C ASN A 194 -20.81 -25.20 4.91
N MET A 195 -20.44 -26.17 5.76
CA MET A 195 -21.33 -27.29 6.10
C MET A 195 -22.50 -26.83 6.98
N LEU A 196 -22.27 -25.89 7.91
CA LEU A 196 -23.29 -25.29 8.73
C LEU A 196 -24.34 -24.53 7.90
N GLU A 197 -23.88 -23.74 6.94
CA GLU A 197 -24.77 -23.04 6.02
C GLU A 197 -25.67 -24.03 5.25
N LYS A 198 -25.07 -25.08 4.71
CA LYS A 198 -25.83 -26.14 4.00
C LYS A 198 -26.84 -26.84 4.92
N ALA A 199 -26.42 -27.18 6.17
CA ALA A 199 -27.33 -27.80 7.13
C ALA A 199 -28.51 -26.90 7.49
N ASN A 200 -28.30 -25.58 7.62
CA ASN A 200 -29.35 -24.61 7.87
C ASN A 200 -30.31 -24.48 6.66
N ILE A 201 -29.80 -24.49 5.41
CA ILE A 201 -30.63 -24.41 4.20
C ILE A 201 -31.59 -25.62 4.10
N VAL A 202 -31.14 -26.81 4.49
CA VAL A 202 -31.97 -28.03 4.47
C VAL A 202 -32.69 -28.28 5.81
N GLU A 203 -32.70 -27.28 6.71
CA GLU A 203 -33.36 -27.31 8.02
C GLU A 203 -32.91 -28.49 8.93
N ASN A 204 -31.70 -29.00 8.72
CA ASN A 204 -31.13 -30.06 9.56
C ASN A 204 -30.46 -29.46 10.82
N TYR A 205 -31.28 -29.09 11.79
CA TYR A 205 -30.83 -28.40 13.00
C TYR A 205 -29.94 -29.25 13.91
N GLU A 206 -30.10 -30.57 13.90
CA GLU A 206 -29.24 -31.47 14.68
C GLU A 206 -27.78 -31.46 14.13
N ALA A 207 -27.63 -31.58 12.81
CA ALA A 207 -26.32 -31.47 12.18
C ALA A 207 -25.73 -30.05 12.37
N ALA A 208 -26.54 -29.01 12.28
CA ALA A 208 -26.11 -27.63 12.49
C ALA A 208 -25.55 -27.42 13.91
N ASP A 209 -26.20 -27.98 14.95
CA ASP A 209 -25.71 -27.86 16.32
C ASP A 209 -24.44 -28.64 16.61
N ALA A 210 -24.28 -29.83 16.00
CA ALA A 210 -23.04 -30.59 16.07
C ALA A 210 -21.86 -29.81 15.47
N ILE A 211 -22.06 -29.22 14.27
CA ILE A 211 -21.05 -28.41 13.58
C ILE A 211 -20.67 -27.15 14.40
N LYS A 212 -21.65 -26.45 14.98
CA LYS A 212 -21.41 -25.30 15.87
C LYS A 212 -20.54 -25.65 17.07
N LYS A 213 -20.76 -26.83 17.67
CA LYS A 213 -19.93 -27.32 18.79
C LYS A 213 -18.50 -27.57 18.35
N GLU A 214 -18.29 -28.18 17.17
CA GLU A 214 -16.94 -28.41 16.62
C GLU A 214 -16.21 -27.08 16.35
N ILE A 215 -16.85 -26.10 15.73
CA ILE A 215 -16.28 -24.77 15.50
C ILE A 215 -15.86 -24.09 16.81
N ARG A 216 -16.73 -24.15 17.84
CA ARG A 216 -16.41 -23.58 19.17
C ARG A 216 -15.23 -24.30 19.84
N GLY A 217 -15.06 -25.60 19.59
CA GLY A 217 -13.92 -26.37 20.09
C GLY A 217 -12.61 -25.96 19.46
N LEU A 218 -12.60 -25.71 18.15
CA LEU A 218 -11.40 -25.26 17.41
C LEU A 218 -10.96 -23.86 17.85
N ASN A 219 -11.90 -22.92 17.98
CA ASN A 219 -11.60 -21.51 18.35
C ASN A 219 -11.15 -21.34 19.83
N LYS A 220 -11.26 -22.37 20.68
CA LYS A 220 -10.73 -22.32 22.06
C LYS A 220 -9.30 -22.80 22.18
N ASN A 221 -8.78 -23.42 21.11
CA ASN A 221 -7.43 -24.01 21.07
C ASN A 221 -6.43 -23.14 20.28
N GLU A 222 -6.86 -21.96 19.77
CA GLU A 222 -6.05 -20.88 19.24
C GLU A 222 -5.84 -19.76 20.29
#